data_b3435c804ef74a5ac8332fb7fec7150c
#
_entry.id   b3435c804ef74a5ac8332fb7fec7150c
#
_cell.length_a   1.000
_cell.length_b   1.000
_cell.length_c   1.000
_cell.angle_alpha   90.00
_cell.angle_beta   90.00
_cell.angle_gamma   90.00
#
_symmetry.space_group_name_H-M   'P 1'
#
loop_
_entity.id
_entity.type
_entity.pdbx_description
1 polymer ?
#
loop_
_entity_poly.entity_id
_entity_poly.type
_entity_poly.pdbx_seq_one_letter_code
_entity_poly.pdbx_strand_id
1 'polypeptide(L)'
;PGLVDIHFHGCAGHDFSDGTPEALQAIGAYELRQGVTSICPASMTLSEETLKTVCANAYAYTKRPEAEQDTGARLIGIHLEGPFISMEKKGAQNPAYIRNPDVEMFLRLQEAAHGLVRLITIAPETDGAKEFIRRLADQVHISVGHTCSDYETAYRAFSQGADHVTHFFNAMPPFTHRAPGV
;
A
#
# COMPACT_ATOMS: atom_id res chain seq x y z
N PRO A 1 -10.07 20.70 -9.53
CA PRO A 1 -8.89 20.23 -8.85
C PRO A 1 -9.19 20.03 -7.35
N GLY A 2 -8.76 18.94 -6.78
CA GLY A 2 -8.93 18.64 -5.37
C GLY A 2 -7.67 17.98 -4.79
N LEU A 3 -7.73 17.54 -3.55
CA LEU A 3 -6.65 16.83 -2.87
C LEU A 3 -6.49 15.42 -3.42
N VAL A 4 -5.32 14.86 -3.26
CA VAL A 4 -4.99 13.47 -3.56
C VAL A 4 -4.58 12.77 -2.27
N ASP A 5 -5.26 11.69 -1.90
CA ASP A 5 -4.88 10.86 -0.76
C ASP A 5 -4.31 9.53 -1.25
N ILE A 6 -3.07 9.23 -0.83
CA ILE A 6 -2.36 8.03 -1.28
C ILE A 6 -2.09 7.03 -0.14
N HIS A 7 -2.57 7.31 1.09
CA HIS A 7 -2.39 6.40 2.21
C HIS A 7 -3.47 6.59 3.29
N PHE A 8 -4.48 5.76 3.23
CA PHE A 8 -5.52 5.61 4.25
C PHE A 8 -6.17 4.22 4.08
N HIS A 9 -6.73 3.64 5.15
CA HIS A 9 -7.32 2.29 5.08
C HIS A 9 -8.82 2.32 4.81
N GLY A 10 -9.50 3.35 5.25
CA GLY A 10 -10.93 3.47 5.08
C GLY A 10 -11.52 4.64 5.85
N CYS A 11 -12.81 4.84 5.67
CA CYS A 11 -13.59 5.90 6.31
C CYS A 11 -15.08 5.56 6.28
N ALA A 12 -15.90 6.35 6.95
CA ALA A 12 -17.36 6.20 6.97
C ALA A 12 -17.85 4.81 7.41
N GLY A 13 -17.08 4.11 8.27
CA GLY A 13 -17.43 2.77 8.76
C GLY A 13 -17.05 1.62 7.84
N HIS A 14 -16.28 1.88 6.78
CA HIS A 14 -15.80 0.90 5.82
C HIS A 14 -14.27 0.90 5.74
N ASP A 15 -13.70 -0.27 5.44
CA ASP A 15 -12.28 -0.45 5.15
C ASP A 15 -12.10 -0.84 3.67
N PHE A 16 -11.04 -0.35 3.05
CA PHE A 16 -10.69 -0.74 1.67
C PHE A 16 -10.49 -2.27 1.56
N SER A 17 -9.98 -2.86 2.63
CA SER A 17 -9.76 -4.31 2.73
C SER A 17 -11.04 -5.14 2.92
N ASP A 18 -12.21 -4.51 3.09
CA ASP A 18 -13.50 -5.22 3.05
C ASP A 18 -13.70 -5.91 1.69
N GLY A 19 -13.06 -5.39 0.63
CA GLY A 19 -13.06 -5.98 -0.70
C GLY A 19 -14.45 -6.04 -1.35
N THR A 20 -15.34 -5.10 -1.00
CA THR A 20 -16.70 -5.03 -1.52
C THR A 20 -16.95 -3.76 -2.32
N PRO A 21 -17.83 -3.80 -3.34
CA PRO A 21 -18.19 -2.61 -4.10
C PRO A 21 -18.80 -1.50 -3.23
N GLU A 22 -19.63 -1.87 -2.26
CA GLU A 22 -20.34 -0.97 -1.36
C GLU A 22 -19.36 -0.20 -0.47
N ALA A 23 -18.35 -0.88 0.09
CA ALA A 23 -17.32 -0.26 0.90
C ALA A 23 -16.54 0.80 0.09
N LEU A 24 -16.05 0.43 -1.09
CA LEU A 24 -15.26 1.34 -1.92
C LEU A 24 -16.10 2.51 -2.46
N GLN A 25 -17.38 2.30 -2.73
CA GLN A 25 -18.30 3.37 -3.12
C GLN A 25 -18.55 4.36 -1.96
N ALA A 26 -18.78 3.85 -0.76
CA ALA A 26 -18.97 4.68 0.44
C ALA A 26 -17.70 5.49 0.78
N ILE A 27 -16.54 4.86 0.69
CA ILE A 27 -15.23 5.50 0.86
C ILE A 27 -15.05 6.62 -0.17
N GLY A 28 -15.22 6.32 -1.45
CA GLY A 28 -15.05 7.30 -2.52
C GLY A 28 -15.99 8.50 -2.40
N ALA A 29 -17.24 8.25 -2.03
CA ALA A 29 -18.22 9.32 -1.81
C ALA A 29 -17.89 10.19 -0.59
N TYR A 30 -17.37 9.59 0.50
CA TYR A 30 -16.92 10.34 1.66
C TYR A 30 -15.72 11.22 1.32
N GLU A 31 -14.68 10.66 0.72
CA GLU A 31 -13.47 11.37 0.33
C GLU A 31 -13.76 12.56 -0.59
N LEU A 32 -14.64 12.38 -1.58
CA LEU A 32 -15.04 13.47 -2.46
C LEU A 32 -15.69 14.64 -1.69
N ARG A 33 -16.53 14.34 -0.69
CA ARG A 33 -17.14 15.37 0.18
C ARG A 33 -16.13 16.12 1.04
N GLN A 34 -14.98 15.51 1.35
CA GLN A 34 -13.87 16.16 2.07
C GLN A 34 -12.93 16.96 1.12
N GLY A 35 -13.21 16.99 -0.18
CA GLY A 35 -12.39 17.68 -1.17
C GLY A 35 -11.24 16.83 -1.74
N VAL A 36 -11.19 15.54 -1.41
CA VAL A 36 -10.25 14.58 -2.00
C VAL A 36 -10.88 14.04 -3.29
N THR A 37 -10.30 14.40 -4.42
CA THR A 37 -10.83 14.02 -5.74
C THR A 37 -10.16 12.80 -6.34
N SER A 38 -9.03 12.37 -5.77
CA SER A 38 -8.28 11.19 -6.22
C SER A 38 -7.76 10.41 -5.02
N ILE A 39 -7.92 9.09 -5.05
CA ILE A 39 -7.54 8.19 -3.95
C ILE A 39 -6.67 7.03 -4.42
N CYS A 40 -5.71 6.65 -3.57
CA CYS A 40 -4.94 5.42 -3.65
C CYS A 40 -4.96 4.74 -2.26
N PRO A 41 -6.09 4.07 -1.89
CA PRO A 41 -6.27 3.51 -0.56
C PRO A 41 -5.29 2.37 -0.29
N ALA A 42 -4.95 2.19 0.98
CA ALA A 42 -4.03 1.17 1.46
C ALA A 42 -4.77 -0.08 1.95
N SER A 43 -4.36 -1.25 1.47
CA SER A 43 -4.83 -2.53 2.03
C SER A 43 -4.20 -2.80 3.40
N MET A 44 -4.87 -3.62 4.20
CA MET A 44 -4.25 -4.28 5.35
C MET A 44 -3.41 -5.48 4.89
N THR A 45 -2.56 -5.99 5.80
CA THR A 45 -1.84 -7.26 5.62
C THR A 45 -2.81 -8.43 5.78
N LEU A 46 -3.12 -9.09 4.67
CA LEU A 46 -4.14 -10.15 4.56
C LEU A 46 -3.59 -11.36 3.78
N SER A 47 -4.42 -12.40 3.67
CA SER A 47 -4.10 -13.55 2.82
C SER A 47 -4.01 -13.12 1.34
N GLU A 48 -3.21 -13.84 0.54
CA GLU A 48 -3.11 -13.57 -0.91
C GLU A 48 -4.49 -13.61 -1.58
N GLU A 49 -5.34 -14.55 -1.18
CA GLU A 49 -6.69 -14.71 -1.74
C GLU A 49 -7.57 -13.49 -1.45
N THR A 50 -7.55 -13.01 -0.21
CA THR A 50 -8.28 -11.79 0.16
C THR A 50 -7.74 -10.57 -0.57
N LEU A 51 -6.42 -10.41 -0.66
CA LEU A 51 -5.79 -9.30 -1.40
C LEU A 51 -6.17 -9.32 -2.89
N LYS A 52 -6.25 -10.50 -3.52
CA LYS A 52 -6.74 -10.62 -4.91
C LYS A 52 -8.19 -10.13 -5.06
N THR A 53 -9.05 -10.46 -4.08
CA THR A 53 -10.44 -9.98 -4.07
C THR A 53 -10.49 -8.45 -3.93
N VAL A 54 -9.71 -7.87 -3.03
CA VAL A 54 -9.60 -6.41 -2.87
C VAL A 54 -9.11 -5.75 -4.17
N CYS A 55 -8.08 -6.31 -4.80
CA CYS A 55 -7.53 -5.82 -6.07
C CYS A 55 -8.56 -5.87 -7.21
N ALA A 56 -9.26 -6.99 -7.36
CA ALA A 56 -10.29 -7.16 -8.39
C ALA A 56 -11.46 -6.19 -8.19
N ASN A 57 -11.91 -5.99 -6.93
CA ASN A 57 -12.94 -5.03 -6.61
C ASN A 57 -12.52 -3.59 -6.92
N ALA A 58 -11.27 -3.23 -6.60
CA ALA A 58 -10.72 -1.92 -6.95
C ALA A 58 -10.71 -1.69 -8.47
N TYR A 59 -10.35 -2.69 -9.26
CA TYR A 59 -10.43 -2.60 -10.71
C TYR A 59 -11.88 -2.43 -11.19
N ALA A 60 -12.83 -3.20 -10.67
CA ALA A 60 -14.24 -3.08 -11.01
C ALA A 60 -14.78 -1.67 -10.69
N TYR A 61 -14.36 -1.07 -9.58
CA TYR A 61 -14.71 0.31 -9.24
C TYR A 61 -14.28 1.32 -10.33
N THR A 62 -13.12 1.14 -10.96
CA THR A 62 -12.67 2.00 -12.06
C THR A 62 -13.50 1.83 -13.34
N LYS A 63 -14.28 0.75 -13.45
CA LYS A 63 -15.13 0.44 -14.63
C LYS A 63 -16.58 0.78 -14.43
N ARG A 64 -16.95 1.49 -13.36
CA ARG A 64 -18.32 1.94 -13.12
C ARG A 64 -18.84 2.78 -14.31
N PRO A 65 -20.17 2.78 -14.55
CA PRO A 65 -20.78 3.64 -15.55
C PRO A 65 -20.40 5.11 -15.35
N GLU A 66 -20.31 5.87 -16.44
CA GLU A 66 -19.92 7.29 -16.39
C GLU A 66 -20.79 8.11 -15.43
N ALA A 67 -22.09 7.83 -15.38
CA ALA A 67 -23.04 8.49 -14.47
C ALA A 67 -22.73 8.26 -12.96
N GLU A 68 -21.95 7.23 -12.63
CA GLU A 68 -21.55 6.92 -11.25
C GLU A 68 -20.14 7.42 -10.92
N GLN A 69 -19.34 7.79 -11.91
CA GLN A 69 -17.95 8.20 -11.68
C GLN A 69 -17.86 9.52 -10.93
N ASP A 70 -18.81 10.42 -11.12
CA ASP A 70 -18.85 11.72 -10.45
C ASP A 70 -19.42 11.66 -9.01
N THR A 71 -19.85 10.49 -8.54
CA THR A 71 -20.42 10.32 -7.19
C THR A 71 -19.39 10.02 -6.11
N GLY A 72 -18.12 9.84 -6.49
CA GLY A 72 -17.01 9.52 -5.56
C GLY A 72 -15.65 9.93 -6.09
N ALA A 73 -14.67 9.98 -5.20
CA ALA A 73 -13.28 10.22 -5.56
C ALA A 73 -12.78 9.18 -6.58
N ARG A 74 -11.96 9.63 -7.52
CA ARG A 74 -11.39 8.76 -8.56
C ARG A 74 -10.32 7.86 -7.96
N LEU A 75 -10.46 6.56 -8.13
CA LEU A 75 -9.40 5.60 -7.78
C LEU A 75 -8.26 5.69 -8.81
N ILE A 76 -7.09 6.12 -8.38
CA ILE A 76 -5.89 6.27 -9.23
C ILE A 76 -4.87 5.16 -9.04
N GLY A 77 -5.03 4.33 -8.01
CA GLY A 77 -4.17 3.22 -7.70
C GLY A 77 -4.57 2.49 -6.43
N ILE A 78 -3.82 1.46 -6.12
CA ILE A 78 -3.86 0.69 -4.87
C ILE A 78 -2.51 0.82 -4.20
N HIS A 79 -2.51 1.06 -2.90
CA HIS A 79 -1.35 0.92 -2.04
C HIS A 79 -1.43 -0.42 -1.30
N LEU A 80 -0.50 -1.33 -1.50
CA LEU A 80 -0.39 -2.54 -0.68
C LEU A 80 0.47 -2.24 0.56
N GLU A 81 -0.15 -2.10 1.74
CA GLU A 81 0.60 -2.00 2.99
C GLU A 81 0.80 -3.39 3.61
N GLY A 82 1.91 -3.97 3.26
CA GLY A 82 2.20 -5.39 3.47
C GLY A 82 1.73 -6.28 2.31
N PRO A 83 1.91 -7.58 2.42
CA PRO A 83 2.30 -8.37 3.61
C PRO A 83 3.82 -8.43 3.87
N PHE A 84 4.65 -7.73 3.14
CA PHE A 84 6.11 -7.81 3.12
C PHE A 84 6.76 -6.86 4.14
N ILE A 85 6.26 -6.90 5.37
CA ILE A 85 6.65 -6.00 6.46
C ILE A 85 7.32 -6.76 7.61
N SER A 86 7.99 -6.01 8.50
CA SER A 86 8.62 -6.58 9.70
C SER A 86 7.58 -7.05 10.71
N MET A 87 7.73 -8.27 11.20
CA MET A 87 6.93 -8.82 12.29
C MET A 87 7.01 -7.95 13.56
N GLU A 88 8.19 -7.43 13.86
CA GLU A 88 8.43 -6.61 15.05
C GLU A 88 7.76 -5.24 14.96
N LYS A 89 7.69 -4.68 13.76
CA LYS A 89 7.10 -3.37 13.49
C LYS A 89 5.71 -3.44 12.84
N LYS A 90 5.03 -4.56 13.00
CA LYS A 90 3.73 -4.81 12.36
C LYS A 90 2.62 -3.82 12.75
N GLY A 91 2.71 -3.19 13.93
CA GLY A 91 1.64 -2.34 14.42
C GLY A 91 0.30 -3.09 14.48
N ALA A 92 -0.73 -2.55 13.85
CA ALA A 92 -2.07 -3.14 13.77
C ALA A 92 -2.20 -4.26 12.71
N GLN A 93 -1.17 -4.50 11.88
CA GLN A 93 -1.20 -5.50 10.82
C GLN A 93 -1.31 -6.93 11.38
N ASN A 94 -2.01 -7.81 10.67
CA ASN A 94 -2.23 -9.19 11.12
C ASN A 94 -0.97 -10.05 10.97
N PRO A 95 -0.38 -10.53 12.07
CA PRO A 95 0.88 -11.28 12.03
C PRO A 95 0.77 -12.61 11.26
N ALA A 96 -0.43 -13.19 11.14
CA ALA A 96 -0.62 -14.47 10.46
C ALA A 96 -0.32 -14.41 8.95
N TYR A 97 -0.35 -13.22 8.37
CA TYR A 97 -0.17 -13.02 6.93
C TYR A 97 1.13 -12.29 6.57
N ILE A 98 1.93 -11.88 7.57
CA ILE A 98 3.25 -11.29 7.32
C ILE A 98 4.18 -12.34 6.72
N ARG A 99 4.90 -11.95 5.70
CA ARG A 99 5.88 -12.80 4.99
C ARG A 99 7.00 -11.98 4.37
N ASN A 100 8.05 -12.66 3.99
CA ASN A 100 9.13 -12.06 3.22
C ASN A 100 8.66 -11.60 1.83
N PRO A 101 9.28 -10.56 1.26
CA PRO A 101 9.00 -10.11 -0.09
C PRO A 101 9.06 -11.23 -1.12
N ASP A 102 7.97 -11.39 -1.86
CA ASP A 102 7.76 -12.42 -2.89
C ASP A 102 7.30 -11.74 -4.19
N VAL A 103 8.19 -11.72 -5.16
CA VAL A 103 7.95 -11.10 -6.48
C VAL A 103 6.79 -11.77 -7.20
N GLU A 104 6.71 -13.09 -7.16
CA GLU A 104 5.68 -13.84 -7.89
C GLU A 104 4.29 -13.60 -7.25
N MET A 105 4.21 -13.52 -5.92
CA MET A 105 2.97 -13.11 -5.24
C MET A 105 2.56 -11.70 -5.67
N PHE A 106 3.48 -10.74 -5.67
CA PHE A 106 3.19 -9.37 -6.11
C PHE A 106 2.65 -9.36 -7.55
N LEU A 107 3.27 -10.09 -8.47
CA LEU A 107 2.83 -10.14 -9.87
C LEU A 107 1.41 -10.71 -10.01
N ARG A 108 1.06 -11.73 -9.21
CA ARG A 108 -0.33 -12.25 -9.18
C ARG A 108 -1.33 -11.23 -8.62
N LEU A 109 -0.94 -10.43 -7.64
CA LEU A 109 -1.78 -9.33 -7.12
C LEU A 109 -1.91 -8.21 -8.15
N GLN A 110 -0.83 -7.85 -8.83
CA GLN A 110 -0.83 -6.86 -9.91
C GLN A 110 -1.70 -7.29 -11.09
N GLU A 111 -1.68 -8.58 -11.43
CA GLU A 111 -2.57 -9.17 -12.45
C GLU A 111 -4.05 -9.05 -12.01
N ALA A 112 -4.39 -9.44 -10.78
CA ALA A 112 -5.74 -9.31 -10.23
C ALA A 112 -6.22 -7.85 -10.18
N ALA A 113 -5.30 -6.91 -9.96
CA ALA A 113 -5.54 -5.48 -9.98
C ALA A 113 -5.56 -4.87 -11.40
N HIS A 114 -5.29 -5.64 -12.45
CA HIS A 114 -5.11 -5.14 -13.82
C HIS A 114 -4.14 -3.94 -13.90
N GLY A 115 -3.03 -4.02 -13.16
CA GLY A 115 -2.00 -2.97 -13.15
C GLY A 115 -2.29 -1.77 -12.24
N LEU A 116 -3.30 -1.83 -11.38
CA LEU A 116 -3.65 -0.72 -10.50
C LEU A 116 -2.80 -0.62 -9.23
N VAL A 117 -2.00 -1.61 -8.85
CA VAL A 117 -1.09 -1.45 -7.72
C VAL A 117 -0.02 -0.44 -8.12
N ARG A 118 0.00 0.70 -7.44
CA ARG A 118 0.92 1.82 -7.70
C ARG A 118 1.96 1.99 -6.62
N LEU A 119 1.68 1.52 -5.43
CA LEU A 119 2.55 1.68 -4.26
C LEU A 119 2.53 0.40 -3.43
N ILE A 120 3.68 0.00 -2.91
CA ILE A 120 3.79 -1.11 -1.96
C ILE A 120 4.75 -0.78 -0.83
N THR A 121 4.32 -1.02 0.40
CA THR A 121 5.16 -0.87 1.59
C THR A 121 5.88 -2.17 1.87
N ILE A 122 7.20 -2.08 2.07
CA ILE A 122 8.04 -3.21 2.44
C ILE A 122 9.02 -2.85 3.56
N ALA A 123 9.46 -3.87 4.32
CA ALA A 123 10.58 -3.79 5.25
C ALA A 123 11.87 -4.23 4.54
N PRO A 124 12.80 -3.31 4.23
CA PRO A 124 13.95 -3.60 3.36
C PRO A 124 15.00 -4.50 4.00
N GLU A 125 14.95 -4.73 5.33
CA GLU A 125 15.84 -5.64 6.06
C GLU A 125 15.45 -7.12 5.94
N THR A 126 14.26 -7.40 5.42
CA THR A 126 13.74 -8.77 5.34
C THR A 126 14.34 -9.55 4.16
N ASP A 127 14.41 -10.87 4.29
CA ASP A 127 14.95 -11.73 3.26
C ASP A 127 14.16 -11.58 1.94
N GLY A 128 14.87 -11.42 0.83
CA GLY A 128 14.26 -11.22 -0.48
C GLY A 128 13.96 -9.76 -0.85
N ALA A 129 13.97 -8.83 0.12
CA ALA A 129 13.63 -7.42 -0.14
C ALA A 129 14.51 -6.76 -1.19
N LYS A 130 15.82 -7.03 -1.16
CA LYS A 130 16.78 -6.51 -2.15
C LYS A 130 16.43 -6.94 -3.58
N GLU A 131 16.11 -8.20 -3.78
CA GLU A 131 15.73 -8.71 -5.10
C GLU A 131 14.39 -8.14 -5.54
N PHE A 132 13.42 -8.08 -4.62
CA PHE A 132 12.12 -7.49 -4.86
C PHE A 132 12.23 -6.05 -5.35
N ILE A 133 12.99 -5.20 -4.66
CA ILE A 133 13.21 -3.80 -5.04
C ILE A 133 13.81 -3.73 -6.45
N ARG A 134 14.90 -4.45 -6.70
CA ARG A 134 15.60 -4.40 -7.99
C ARG A 134 14.76 -4.88 -9.18
N ARG A 135 13.86 -5.85 -8.96
CA ARG A 135 13.02 -6.41 -10.03
C ARG A 135 11.79 -5.55 -10.32
N LEU A 136 11.30 -4.81 -9.35
CA LEU A 136 9.98 -4.18 -9.43
C LEU A 136 10.00 -2.64 -9.38
N ALA A 137 11.14 -2.00 -9.09
CA ALA A 137 11.24 -0.55 -8.97
C ALA A 137 10.79 0.23 -10.22
N ASP A 138 10.91 -0.37 -11.41
CA ASP A 138 10.43 0.26 -12.66
C ASP A 138 8.92 0.02 -12.91
N GLN A 139 8.24 -0.77 -12.06
CA GLN A 139 6.85 -1.17 -12.25
C GLN A 139 5.91 -0.65 -11.19
N VAL A 140 6.43 -0.41 -9.98
CA VAL A 140 5.66 0.03 -8.82
C VAL A 140 6.52 0.89 -7.92
N HIS A 141 5.94 1.93 -7.32
CA HIS A 141 6.63 2.69 -6.28
C HIS A 141 6.81 1.83 -5.04
N ILE A 142 8.03 1.79 -4.52
CA ILE A 142 8.38 0.98 -3.36
C ILE A 142 8.62 1.89 -2.17
N SER A 143 7.80 1.71 -1.14
CA SER A 143 7.81 2.49 0.08
C SER A 143 8.46 1.71 1.23
N VAL A 144 9.42 2.33 1.89
CA VAL A 144 10.00 1.79 3.12
C VAL A 144 9.07 2.11 4.29
N GLY A 145 8.64 1.08 5.03
CA GLY A 145 7.77 1.23 6.19
C GLY A 145 7.58 -0.07 6.95
N HIS A 146 7.01 0.01 8.15
CA HIS A 146 6.86 -1.16 9.03
C HIS A 146 8.18 -1.96 9.14
N THR A 147 9.27 -1.28 9.47
CA THR A 147 10.64 -1.77 9.30
C THR A 147 11.46 -1.63 10.59
N CYS A 148 12.36 -2.56 10.82
CA CYS A 148 13.42 -2.46 11.82
C CYS A 148 14.76 -2.01 11.22
N SER A 149 14.79 -1.61 9.95
CA SER A 149 16.02 -1.25 9.27
C SER A 149 16.73 -0.06 9.93
N ASP A 150 18.05 -0.12 9.90
CA ASP A 150 18.89 1.02 10.19
C ASP A 150 19.05 1.93 8.96
N TYR A 151 19.70 3.07 9.16
CA TYR A 151 19.99 4.04 8.10
C TYR A 151 20.67 3.40 6.88
N GLU A 152 21.69 2.58 7.09
CA GLU A 152 22.45 1.97 5.99
C GLU A 152 21.60 1.01 5.15
N THR A 153 20.71 0.28 5.78
CA THR A 153 19.79 -0.64 5.10
C THR A 153 18.75 0.15 4.32
N ALA A 154 18.17 1.18 4.92
CA ALA A 154 17.22 2.07 4.25
C ALA A 154 17.90 2.81 3.06
N TYR A 155 19.09 3.38 3.26
CA TYR A 155 19.87 4.03 2.21
C TYR A 155 20.13 3.09 1.02
N ARG A 156 20.48 1.83 1.30
CA ARG A 156 20.66 0.82 0.25
C ARG A 156 19.36 0.53 -0.50
N ALA A 157 18.22 0.48 0.19
CA ALA A 157 16.92 0.29 -0.45
C ALA A 157 16.61 1.44 -1.44
N PHE A 158 16.81 2.69 -1.03
CA PHE A 158 16.65 3.85 -1.91
C PHE A 158 17.64 3.84 -3.07
N SER A 159 18.90 3.49 -2.82
CA SER A 159 19.90 3.35 -3.89
C SER A 159 19.57 2.27 -4.92
N GLN A 160 18.67 1.35 -4.60
CA GLN A 160 18.24 0.25 -5.45
C GLN A 160 16.87 0.47 -6.11
N GLY A 161 16.18 1.58 -5.82
CA GLY A 161 14.95 1.95 -6.47
C GLY A 161 13.73 2.13 -5.57
N ALA A 162 13.83 1.97 -4.24
CA ALA A 162 12.79 2.48 -3.36
C ALA A 162 12.74 4.01 -3.46
N ASP A 163 11.55 4.60 -3.41
CA ASP A 163 11.37 6.04 -3.67
C ASP A 163 10.37 6.72 -2.70
N HIS A 164 9.78 5.95 -1.79
CA HIS A 164 8.79 6.41 -0.81
C HIS A 164 9.11 5.95 0.61
N VAL A 165 8.50 6.63 1.58
CA VAL A 165 8.45 6.21 2.99
C VAL A 165 7.00 6.24 3.46
N THR A 166 6.52 5.16 4.06
CA THR A 166 5.17 5.06 4.62
C THR A 166 5.18 5.61 6.04
N HIS A 167 4.22 6.53 6.36
CA HIS A 167 4.01 7.19 7.67
C HIS A 167 5.32 7.39 8.46
N PHE A 168 6.21 8.20 7.87
CA PHE A 168 7.56 8.47 8.36
C PHE A 168 7.62 8.67 9.88
N PHE A 169 8.58 8.03 10.55
CA PHE A 169 8.78 7.88 11.98
C PHE A 169 7.83 6.91 12.71
N ASN A 170 6.70 6.52 12.12
CA ASN A 170 5.81 5.54 12.74
C ASN A 170 6.15 4.12 12.29
N ALA A 171 6.13 3.16 13.24
CA ALA A 171 6.47 1.75 13.00
C ALA A 171 7.86 1.55 12.36
N MET A 172 8.85 2.35 12.80
CA MET A 172 10.25 2.27 12.38
C MET A 172 11.19 2.74 13.51
N PRO A 173 12.52 2.49 13.43
CA PRO A 173 13.48 3.05 14.38
C PRO A 173 13.44 4.57 14.38
N PRO A 174 13.39 5.22 15.57
CA PRO A 174 13.32 6.67 15.66
C PRO A 174 14.66 7.32 15.37
N PHE A 175 14.62 8.57 14.96
CA PHE A 175 15.79 9.45 14.98
C PHE A 175 16.18 9.74 16.43
N THR A 176 17.43 9.49 16.77
CA THR A 176 18.00 9.78 18.10
C THR A 176 19.34 10.47 17.99
N HIS A 177 19.85 11.02 19.09
CA HIS A 177 21.15 11.72 19.08
C HIS A 177 22.35 10.81 18.80
N ARG A 178 22.19 9.49 18.76
CA ARG A 178 23.25 8.50 18.48
C ARG A 178 22.97 7.62 17.27
N ALA A 179 21.75 7.65 16.74
CA ALA A 179 21.35 6.86 15.59
C ALA A 179 20.35 7.65 14.74
N PRO A 180 20.57 7.73 13.43
CA PRO A 180 19.69 8.51 12.56
C PRO A 180 18.28 7.90 12.36
N GLY A 181 18.11 6.64 12.70
CA GLY A 181 16.89 5.90 12.40
C GLY A 181 16.88 5.35 10.97
N VAL A 182 15.72 5.36 10.34
CA VAL A 182 15.53 4.94 8.94
C VAL A 182 15.91 6.04 7.98
#